data_10a4b129f7dfd759d55e75e7c90f73a4
#
_entry.id   10a4b129f7dfd759d55e75e7c90f73a4
#
_cell.length_a   1.000
_cell.length_b   1.000
_cell.length_c   1.000
_cell.angle_alpha   90.00
_cell.angle_beta   90.00
_cell.angle_gamma   90.00
#
_symmetry.space_group_name_H-M   'P 1'
#
loop_
_entity.id
_entity.type
_entity.pdbx_description
1 polymer ?
#
loop_
_entity_poly.entity_id
_entity_poly.type
_entity_poly.pdbx_seq_one_letter_code
_entity_poly.pdbx_strand_id
1 'polypeptide(L)'
;MIIQHFFLKNGILASLVFFSLSASAQSYIGGSFRFNANSSGSNASTTLSSGGLSINVAPDLGWFIGERWAVGVRPWIGFSHATASNGNQARSFILGVTPYARYQVLGHRRFGLWAEADPELGFTQNRTSAREGVLVSKSLSTRYGVEVVPVLTYQLNRRISLESRLNLFSLALMGSNTVYSDGQVNYSFSGGLSATTGDILDTLGDITIGFLYKF
;
A
#
# COMPACT_ATOMS: atom_id res chain seq x y z
N MET A 1 20.01 16.23 -20.60
CA MET A 1 19.05 16.37 -21.70
C MET A 1 18.58 15.02 -22.30
N ILE A 2 19.44 14.01 -22.45
CA ILE A 2 19.09 12.68 -23.01
C ILE A 2 18.11 11.90 -22.12
N ILE A 3 18.26 11.97 -20.80
CA ILE A 3 17.42 11.23 -19.81
C ILE A 3 15.95 11.73 -19.85
N GLN A 4 15.71 13.03 -20.00
CA GLN A 4 14.37 13.59 -20.06
C GLN A 4 13.60 13.12 -21.31
N HIS A 5 14.26 13.01 -22.46
CA HIS A 5 13.66 12.50 -23.68
C HIS A 5 13.30 11.01 -23.61
N PHE A 6 14.09 10.21 -22.86
CA PHE A 6 13.81 8.80 -22.69
C PHE A 6 12.56 8.56 -21.83
N PHE A 7 12.40 9.31 -20.74
CA PHE A 7 11.22 9.23 -19.88
C PHE A 7 9.96 9.73 -20.57
N LEU A 8 10.06 10.79 -21.38
CA LEU A 8 8.91 11.37 -22.08
C LEU A 8 8.38 10.40 -23.16
N LYS A 9 9.26 9.82 -23.98
CA LYS A 9 8.88 8.86 -25.04
C LYS A 9 8.28 7.58 -24.45
N ASN A 10 8.88 7.01 -23.41
CA ASN A 10 8.37 5.79 -22.79
C ASN A 10 7.08 6.03 -22.00
N GLY A 11 6.91 7.20 -21.39
CA GLY A 11 5.67 7.60 -20.74
C GLY A 11 4.50 7.76 -21.72
N ILE A 12 4.74 8.35 -22.90
CA ILE A 12 3.72 8.49 -23.94
C ILE A 12 3.36 7.11 -24.52
N LEU A 13 4.33 6.25 -24.76
CA LEU A 13 4.09 4.90 -25.27
C LEU A 13 3.29 4.06 -24.26
N ALA A 14 3.65 4.12 -22.98
CA ALA A 14 2.91 3.45 -21.91
C ALA A 14 1.47 3.96 -21.81
N SER A 15 1.24 5.28 -21.90
CA SER A 15 -0.11 5.85 -21.86
C SER A 15 -0.95 5.45 -23.09
N LEU A 16 -0.36 5.40 -24.28
CA LEU A 16 -1.06 4.95 -25.49
C LEU A 16 -1.44 3.46 -25.42
N VAL A 17 -0.57 2.61 -24.88
CA VAL A 17 -0.87 1.20 -24.64
C VAL A 17 -2.00 1.06 -23.61
N PHE A 18 -1.99 1.83 -22.53
CA PHE A 18 -3.08 1.85 -21.54
C PHE A 18 -4.41 2.28 -22.15
N PHE A 19 -4.43 3.32 -22.97
CA PHE A 19 -5.64 3.80 -23.64
C PHE A 19 -6.20 2.80 -24.66
N SER A 20 -5.34 2.11 -25.41
CA SER A 20 -5.78 1.10 -26.39
C SER A 20 -6.36 -0.16 -25.74
N LEU A 21 -5.84 -0.57 -24.59
CA LEU A 21 -6.35 -1.70 -23.81
C LEU A 21 -7.73 -1.41 -23.17
N SER A 22 -8.02 -0.14 -22.89
CA SER A 22 -9.28 0.26 -22.24
C SER A 22 -10.51 0.16 -23.16
N ALA A 23 -10.34 0.16 -24.49
CA ALA A 23 -11.45 0.21 -25.45
C ALA A 23 -12.27 -1.08 -25.52
N SER A 24 -11.74 -2.22 -25.06
CA SER A 24 -12.41 -3.54 -25.11
C SER A 24 -12.45 -4.26 -23.76
N ALA A 25 -11.92 -3.65 -22.72
CA ALA A 25 -11.77 -4.26 -21.41
C ALA A 25 -12.90 -3.86 -20.46
N GLN A 26 -13.45 -4.81 -19.74
CA GLN A 26 -14.37 -4.52 -18.64
C GLN A 26 -13.59 -3.80 -17.53
N SER A 27 -13.97 -2.56 -17.25
CA SER A 27 -13.35 -1.77 -16.18
C SER A 27 -13.99 -2.06 -14.82
N TYR A 28 -13.22 -1.83 -13.77
CA TYR A 28 -13.72 -1.85 -12.40
C TYR A 28 -13.10 -0.73 -11.58
N ILE A 29 -13.82 -0.30 -10.58
CA ILE A 29 -13.36 0.60 -9.52
C ILE A 29 -13.55 -0.11 -8.19
N GLY A 30 -12.59 0.07 -7.32
CA GLY A 30 -12.62 -0.50 -5.98
C GLY A 30 -11.82 0.34 -5.02
N GLY A 31 -11.45 -0.27 -3.93
CA GLY A 31 -10.55 0.35 -2.99
C GLY A 31 -10.62 -0.27 -1.62
N SER A 32 -9.64 0.10 -0.80
CA SER A 32 -9.57 -0.28 0.59
C SER A 32 -9.40 0.95 1.47
N PHE A 33 -9.95 0.86 2.66
CA PHE A 33 -9.79 1.85 3.71
C PHE A 33 -9.25 1.13 4.94
N ARG A 34 -8.20 1.68 5.54
CA ARG A 34 -7.62 1.19 6.78
C ARG A 34 -7.60 2.29 7.81
N PHE A 35 -8.18 2.00 8.95
CA PHE A 35 -8.14 2.85 10.13
C PHE A 35 -7.48 2.07 11.28
N ASN A 36 -6.49 2.67 11.92
CA ASN A 36 -5.82 2.10 13.07
C ASN A 36 -5.78 3.13 14.19
N ALA A 37 -6.25 2.75 15.35
CA ALA A 37 -6.09 3.52 16.58
C ALA A 37 -5.48 2.60 17.65
N ASN A 38 -4.37 2.99 18.21
CA ASN A 38 -3.71 2.26 19.29
C ASN A 38 -3.44 3.18 20.48
N SER A 39 -3.60 2.64 21.67
CA SER A 39 -3.18 3.29 22.90
C SER A 39 -2.48 2.24 23.77
N SER A 40 -1.31 2.57 24.28
CA SER A 40 -0.62 1.76 25.28
C SER A 40 -0.47 2.57 26.57
N GLY A 41 -1.00 2.02 27.66
CA GLY A 41 -0.82 2.54 29.01
C GLY A 41 0.02 1.55 29.82
N SER A 42 0.99 2.02 30.62
CA SER A 42 1.63 1.18 31.62
C SER A 42 1.05 1.51 32.98
N ASN A 43 0.75 0.47 33.77
CA ASN A 43 0.20 0.58 35.14
C ASN A 43 1.23 1.05 36.19
N ALA A 44 2.43 1.47 35.78
CA ALA A 44 3.41 2.05 36.68
C ALA A 44 3.16 3.54 36.84
N SER A 45 2.91 3.97 38.02
CA SER A 45 2.56 5.34 38.46
C SER A 45 3.56 6.39 38.01
N THR A 46 3.50 6.89 36.81
CA THR A 46 4.13 8.10 36.26
C THR A 46 4.42 8.03 34.73
N THR A 47 3.93 7.04 34.02
CA THR A 47 4.21 6.94 32.60
C THR A 47 3.10 7.58 31.77
N LEU A 48 3.47 8.56 30.95
CA LEU A 48 2.61 9.14 29.93
C LEU A 48 2.17 8.02 28.95
N SER A 49 0.87 7.90 28.75
CA SER A 49 0.33 6.97 27.76
C SER A 49 0.81 7.34 26.36
N SER A 50 1.25 6.35 25.58
CA SER A 50 1.51 6.53 24.17
C SER A 50 0.25 6.18 23.38
N GLY A 51 -0.06 6.96 22.35
CA GLY A 51 -1.22 6.72 21.52
C GLY A 51 -0.97 7.15 20.09
N GLY A 52 -1.65 6.51 19.16
CA GLY A 52 -1.51 6.84 17.75
C GLY A 52 -2.80 6.60 16.97
N LEU A 53 -2.94 7.39 15.92
CA LEU A 53 -4.01 7.30 14.93
C LEU A 53 -3.40 7.23 13.55
N SER A 54 -3.85 6.30 12.71
CA SER A 54 -3.50 6.28 11.30
C SER A 54 -4.72 6.02 10.42
N ILE A 55 -4.75 6.71 9.30
CA ILE A 55 -5.79 6.58 8.28
C ILE A 55 -5.07 6.37 6.94
N ASN A 56 -5.46 5.35 6.20
CA ASN A 56 -4.97 5.08 4.87
C ASN A 56 -6.15 4.82 3.93
N VAL A 57 -6.10 5.43 2.76
CA VAL A 57 -7.09 5.26 1.69
C VAL A 57 -6.36 4.86 0.41
N ALA A 58 -6.82 3.81 -0.22
CA ALA A 58 -6.25 3.29 -1.46
C ALA A 58 -7.37 2.93 -2.44
N PRO A 59 -7.82 3.88 -3.29
CA PRO A 59 -8.72 3.57 -4.39
C PRO A 59 -8.02 2.65 -5.39
N ASP A 60 -8.80 1.81 -6.05
CA ASP A 60 -8.33 0.81 -6.98
C ASP A 60 -9.04 1.01 -8.33
N LEU A 61 -8.28 1.18 -9.40
CA LEU A 61 -8.78 1.34 -10.75
C LEU A 61 -8.16 0.25 -11.62
N GLY A 62 -8.99 -0.55 -12.29
CA GLY A 62 -8.44 -1.66 -13.06
C GLY A 62 -9.31 -2.08 -14.25
N TRP A 63 -8.71 -2.95 -15.05
CA TRP A 63 -9.28 -3.45 -16.29
C TRP A 63 -9.00 -4.95 -16.41
N PHE A 64 -10.02 -5.71 -16.79
CA PHE A 64 -9.86 -7.12 -17.14
C PHE A 64 -9.37 -7.23 -18.58
N ILE A 65 -8.21 -7.87 -18.77
CA ILE A 65 -7.63 -8.15 -20.08
C ILE A 65 -7.86 -9.64 -20.38
N GLY A 66 -8.99 -9.96 -21.00
CA GLY A 66 -9.40 -11.35 -21.22
C GLY A 66 -9.94 -12.01 -19.96
N GLU A 67 -9.94 -13.35 -19.94
CA GLU A 67 -10.63 -14.14 -18.90
C GLU A 67 -9.87 -14.26 -17.58
N ARG A 68 -8.54 -14.22 -17.65
CA ARG A 68 -7.67 -14.54 -16.49
C ARG A 68 -6.71 -13.43 -16.09
N TRP A 69 -6.68 -12.33 -16.80
CA TRP A 69 -5.76 -11.24 -16.51
C TRP A 69 -6.52 -9.96 -16.14
N ALA A 70 -6.01 -9.27 -15.17
CA ALA A 70 -6.42 -7.91 -14.87
C ALA A 70 -5.17 -7.07 -14.61
N VAL A 71 -5.22 -5.80 -14.99
CA VAL A 71 -4.19 -4.81 -14.68
C VAL A 71 -4.86 -3.59 -14.07
N GLY A 72 -4.12 -2.83 -13.32
CA GLY A 72 -4.68 -1.62 -12.72
C GLY A 72 -3.65 -0.77 -12.05
N VAL A 73 -4.16 0.25 -11.37
CA VAL A 73 -3.36 1.18 -10.59
C VAL A 73 -4.09 1.50 -9.30
N ARG A 74 -3.34 1.50 -8.23
CA ARG A 74 -3.79 1.82 -6.87
C ARG A 74 -2.96 2.97 -6.34
N PRO A 75 -3.40 4.22 -6.51
CA PRO A 75 -2.85 5.32 -5.73
C PRO A 75 -3.24 5.13 -4.26
N TRP A 76 -2.38 5.52 -3.35
CA TRP A 76 -2.68 5.47 -1.93
C TRP A 76 -2.17 6.72 -1.22
N ILE A 77 -2.93 7.13 -0.22
CA ILE A 77 -2.63 8.27 0.62
C ILE A 77 -2.86 7.87 2.08
N GLY A 78 -1.93 8.27 2.93
CA GLY A 78 -2.02 7.97 4.35
C GLY A 78 -1.59 9.13 5.21
N PHE A 79 -2.16 9.15 6.41
CA PHE A 79 -1.82 10.10 7.45
C PHE A 79 -1.72 9.39 8.78
N SER A 80 -0.67 9.65 9.53
CA SER A 80 -0.54 9.14 10.89
C SER A 80 -0.10 10.21 11.86
N HIS A 81 -0.59 10.10 13.08
CA HIS A 81 -0.21 10.90 14.23
C HIS A 81 0.00 9.99 15.41
N ALA A 82 1.12 10.12 16.07
CA ALA A 82 1.43 9.37 17.28
C ALA A 82 2.05 10.30 18.34
N THR A 83 1.75 10.02 19.60
CA THR A 83 2.36 10.69 20.74
C THR A 83 3.12 9.65 21.52
N ALA A 84 4.41 9.87 21.72
CA ALA A 84 5.27 8.99 22.50
C ALA A 84 5.09 9.26 24.01
N SER A 85 5.52 8.31 24.84
CA SER A 85 5.43 8.40 26.32
C SER A 85 6.18 9.61 26.91
N ASN A 86 7.21 10.14 26.23
CA ASN A 86 7.92 11.36 26.61
C ASN A 86 7.20 12.67 26.15
N GLY A 87 6.01 12.57 25.55
CA GLY A 87 5.25 13.69 25.03
C GLY A 87 5.67 14.18 23.65
N ASN A 88 6.66 13.57 23.03
CA ASN A 88 7.02 13.89 21.64
C ASN A 88 5.91 13.45 20.68
N GLN A 89 5.65 14.27 19.68
CA GLN A 89 4.64 14.01 18.66
C GLN A 89 5.31 13.65 17.34
N ALA A 90 4.91 12.53 16.76
CA ALA A 90 5.30 12.11 15.43
C ALA A 90 4.10 12.25 14.47
N ARG A 91 4.33 12.85 13.31
CA ARG A 91 3.35 12.96 12.23
C ARG A 91 3.96 12.45 10.96
N SER A 92 3.22 11.62 10.24
CA SER A 92 3.65 11.11 8.94
C SER A 92 2.57 11.39 7.90
N PHE A 93 3.01 11.81 6.73
CA PHE A 93 2.21 11.89 5.53
C PHE A 93 2.79 10.94 4.51
N ILE A 94 1.95 10.12 3.91
CA ILE A 94 2.35 9.05 3.00
C ILE A 94 1.56 9.20 1.70
N LEU A 95 2.26 9.11 0.57
CA LEU A 95 1.66 9.15 -0.76
C LEU A 95 2.39 8.15 -1.64
N GLY A 96 1.65 7.39 -2.44
CA GLY A 96 2.28 6.48 -3.38
C GLY A 96 1.33 5.96 -4.44
N VAL A 97 1.89 5.13 -5.29
CA VAL A 97 1.18 4.48 -6.38
C VAL A 97 1.70 3.05 -6.53
N THR A 98 0.77 2.14 -6.74
CA THR A 98 1.03 0.72 -6.96
C THR A 98 0.30 0.32 -8.25
N PRO A 99 0.95 0.38 -9.43
CA PRO A 99 0.43 -0.33 -10.57
C PRO A 99 0.46 -1.83 -10.25
N TYR A 100 -0.46 -2.59 -10.78
CA TYR A 100 -0.50 -4.02 -10.52
C TYR A 100 -0.92 -4.83 -11.75
N ALA A 101 -0.53 -6.10 -11.73
CA ALA A 101 -1.02 -7.10 -12.66
C ALA A 101 -1.50 -8.33 -11.88
N ARG A 102 -2.66 -8.85 -12.23
CA ARG A 102 -3.28 -10.02 -11.60
C ARG A 102 -3.46 -11.13 -12.60
N TYR A 103 -3.14 -12.34 -12.17
CA TYR A 103 -3.46 -13.56 -12.89
C TYR A 103 -4.38 -14.45 -12.06
N GLN A 104 -5.50 -14.88 -12.65
CA GLN A 104 -6.43 -15.79 -11.98
C GLN A 104 -5.87 -17.21 -12.00
N VAL A 105 -5.45 -17.66 -10.83
CA VAL A 105 -4.90 -19.01 -10.63
C VAL A 105 -6.02 -20.03 -10.56
N LEU A 106 -7.05 -19.73 -9.78
CA LEU A 106 -8.22 -20.56 -9.62
C LEU A 106 -9.50 -19.71 -9.71
N GLY A 107 -10.51 -20.23 -10.38
CA GLY A 107 -11.84 -19.63 -10.44
C GLY A 107 -12.89 -20.72 -10.35
N HIS A 108 -13.82 -20.61 -9.39
CA HIS A 108 -14.93 -21.54 -9.26
C HIS A 108 -16.19 -20.79 -8.83
N ARG A 109 -17.20 -20.80 -9.70
CA ARG A 109 -18.50 -20.14 -9.45
C ARG A 109 -18.32 -18.66 -9.05
N ARG A 110 -18.43 -18.36 -7.73
CA ARG A 110 -18.34 -17.01 -7.15
C ARG A 110 -16.99 -16.72 -6.54
N PHE A 111 -16.10 -17.70 -6.43
CA PHE A 111 -14.79 -17.54 -5.82
C PHE A 111 -13.69 -17.43 -6.87
N GLY A 112 -12.74 -16.57 -6.63
CA GLY A 112 -11.52 -16.46 -7.41
C GLY A 112 -10.29 -16.35 -6.51
N LEU A 113 -9.22 -17.03 -6.89
CA LEU A 113 -7.89 -16.84 -6.33
C LEU A 113 -7.00 -16.26 -7.41
N TRP A 114 -6.39 -15.13 -7.10
CA TRP A 114 -5.51 -14.39 -8.00
C TRP A 114 -4.11 -14.32 -7.40
N ALA A 115 -3.10 -14.38 -8.25
CA ALA A 115 -1.76 -13.93 -7.92
C ALA A 115 -1.62 -12.51 -8.42
N GLU A 116 -1.33 -11.56 -7.55
CA GLU A 116 -1.15 -10.16 -7.89
C GLU A 116 0.31 -9.77 -7.70
N ALA A 117 0.89 -9.13 -8.71
CA ALA A 117 2.21 -8.53 -8.67
C ALA A 117 2.07 -7.01 -8.59
N ASP A 118 2.62 -6.44 -7.54
CA ASP A 118 2.49 -5.05 -7.11
C ASP A 118 3.85 -4.33 -7.12
N PRO A 119 4.30 -3.75 -8.25
CA PRO A 119 5.37 -2.75 -8.17
C PRO A 119 4.88 -1.54 -7.37
N GLU A 120 5.66 -1.11 -6.41
CA GLU A 120 5.31 0.00 -5.50
C GLU A 120 6.29 1.16 -5.62
N LEU A 121 5.78 2.38 -5.64
CA LEU A 121 6.54 3.60 -5.45
C LEU A 121 5.81 4.49 -4.46
N GLY A 122 6.47 4.81 -3.34
CA GLY A 122 5.89 5.60 -2.28
C GLY A 122 6.84 6.63 -1.71
N PHE A 123 6.25 7.70 -1.18
CA PHE A 123 6.95 8.79 -0.49
C PHE A 123 6.33 8.96 0.89
N THR A 124 7.19 9.06 1.90
CA THR A 124 6.77 9.28 3.28
C THR A 124 7.52 10.48 3.84
N GLN A 125 6.79 11.48 4.28
CA GLN A 125 7.35 12.59 5.03
C GLN A 125 7.05 12.39 6.51
N ASN A 126 8.10 12.29 7.33
CA ASN A 126 7.98 12.20 8.77
C ASN A 126 8.43 13.52 9.42
N ARG A 127 7.73 13.92 10.47
CA ARG A 127 8.07 15.06 11.32
C ARG A 127 7.91 14.65 12.78
N THR A 128 8.94 14.87 13.57
CA THR A 128 8.90 14.68 15.02
C THR A 128 9.09 16.03 15.71
N SER A 129 8.18 16.37 16.59
CA SER A 129 8.23 17.58 17.40
C SER A 129 8.31 17.22 18.87
N ALA A 130 9.07 17.99 19.66
CA ALA A 130 9.07 17.89 21.11
C ALA A 130 7.71 18.31 21.66
N ARG A 131 7.46 18.02 22.96
CA ARG A 131 6.23 18.36 23.67
C ARG A 131 5.84 19.84 23.57
N GLU A 132 6.82 20.73 23.47
CA GLU A 132 6.65 22.18 23.35
C GLU A 132 6.42 22.64 21.89
N GLY A 133 6.24 21.71 20.94
CA GLY A 133 6.02 22.03 19.53
C GLY A 133 7.28 22.32 18.73
N VAL A 134 8.46 22.30 19.35
CA VAL A 134 9.74 22.50 18.67
C VAL A 134 10.03 21.32 17.76
N LEU A 135 10.32 21.58 16.49
CA LEU A 135 10.69 20.56 15.52
C LEU A 135 12.03 19.90 15.92
N VAL A 136 12.00 18.60 16.20
CA VAL A 136 13.18 17.82 16.57
C VAL A 136 13.83 17.20 15.34
N SER A 137 13.02 16.61 14.44
CA SER A 137 13.52 16.00 13.23
C SER A 137 12.50 16.02 12.10
N LYS A 138 13.01 16.03 10.88
CA LYS A 138 12.24 15.84 9.65
C LYS A 138 12.99 14.87 8.76
N SER A 139 12.26 13.92 8.16
CA SER A 139 12.83 13.02 7.15
C SER A 139 11.88 12.84 5.98
N LEU A 140 12.45 12.57 4.83
CA LEU A 140 11.75 12.19 3.61
C LEU A 140 12.25 10.80 3.21
N SER A 141 11.34 9.83 3.16
CA SER A 141 11.65 8.47 2.72
C SER A 141 10.99 8.22 1.37
N THR A 142 11.74 7.63 0.46
CA THR A 142 11.23 7.06 -0.79
C THR A 142 11.28 5.54 -0.64
N ARG A 143 10.15 4.88 -0.85
CA ARG A 143 10.02 3.42 -0.84
C ARG A 143 9.71 2.95 -2.25
N TYR A 144 10.36 1.88 -2.67
CA TYR A 144 10.16 1.24 -3.96
C TYR A 144 10.36 -0.26 -3.84
N GLY A 145 9.67 -1.01 -4.69
CA GLY A 145 9.81 -2.46 -4.67
C GLY A 145 8.79 -3.17 -5.50
N VAL A 146 8.77 -4.49 -5.37
CA VAL A 146 7.77 -5.37 -5.97
C VAL A 146 7.32 -6.36 -4.92
N GLU A 147 6.02 -6.53 -4.80
CA GLU A 147 5.41 -7.53 -3.95
C GLU A 147 4.52 -8.46 -4.80
N VAL A 148 4.50 -9.74 -4.47
CA VAL A 148 3.56 -10.70 -5.05
C VAL A 148 2.70 -11.25 -3.93
N VAL A 149 1.38 -11.04 -4.04
CA VAL A 149 0.41 -11.43 -3.00
C VAL A 149 -0.73 -12.25 -3.59
N PRO A 150 -1.24 -13.26 -2.89
CA PRO A 150 -2.49 -13.90 -3.23
C PRO A 150 -3.68 -13.02 -2.84
N VAL A 151 -4.66 -12.95 -3.75
CA VAL A 151 -5.89 -12.18 -3.56
C VAL A 151 -7.08 -13.11 -3.73
N LEU A 152 -7.93 -13.19 -2.72
CA LEU A 152 -9.20 -13.88 -2.78
C LEU A 152 -10.29 -12.91 -3.21
N THR A 153 -11.13 -13.35 -4.14
CA THR A 153 -12.32 -12.59 -4.54
C THR A 153 -13.58 -13.42 -4.33
N TYR A 154 -14.64 -12.77 -3.85
CA TYR A 154 -15.96 -13.36 -3.74
C TYR A 154 -16.99 -12.49 -4.45
N GLN A 155 -17.60 -13.01 -5.50
CA GLN A 155 -18.58 -12.31 -6.29
C GLN A 155 -19.95 -12.33 -5.61
N LEU A 156 -20.39 -11.17 -5.09
CA LEU A 156 -21.71 -11.01 -4.48
C LEU A 156 -22.82 -11.02 -5.55
N ASN A 157 -22.60 -10.29 -6.62
CA ASN A 157 -23.47 -10.24 -7.79
C ASN A 157 -22.65 -9.98 -9.06
N ARG A 158 -23.30 -9.76 -10.21
CA ARG A 158 -22.60 -9.54 -11.50
C ARG A 158 -21.69 -8.31 -11.50
N ARG A 159 -21.94 -7.32 -10.63
CA ARG A 159 -21.20 -6.05 -10.59
C ARG A 159 -20.33 -5.88 -9.36
N ILE A 160 -20.68 -6.52 -8.25
CA ILE A 160 -19.99 -6.30 -6.96
C ILE A 160 -19.24 -7.56 -6.54
N SER A 161 -17.99 -7.40 -6.20
CA SER A 161 -17.17 -8.44 -5.59
C SER A 161 -16.53 -7.91 -4.31
N LEU A 162 -16.40 -8.79 -3.32
CA LEU A 162 -15.50 -8.61 -2.18
C LEU A 162 -14.12 -9.09 -2.56
N GLU A 163 -13.11 -8.42 -2.04
CA GLU A 163 -11.72 -8.76 -2.25
C GLU A 163 -11.00 -8.82 -0.91
N SER A 164 -10.16 -9.82 -0.75
CA SER A 164 -9.29 -9.96 0.42
C SER A 164 -7.87 -10.24 -0.04
N ARG A 165 -6.93 -9.39 0.36
CA ARG A 165 -5.50 -9.59 0.13
C ARG A 165 -4.94 -10.34 1.31
N LEU A 166 -4.24 -11.43 1.00
CA LEU A 166 -3.64 -12.30 1.99
C LEU A 166 -2.15 -11.98 2.10
N ASN A 167 -1.82 -10.87 2.77
CA ASN A 167 -0.43 -10.47 3.00
C ASN A 167 0.36 -11.49 3.84
N LEU A 168 -0.32 -12.51 4.35
CA LEU A 168 0.25 -13.67 5.06
C LEU A 168 1.22 -14.49 4.19
N PHE A 169 1.03 -14.46 2.87
CA PHE A 169 1.82 -15.22 1.90
C PHE A 169 2.27 -14.26 0.83
N SER A 170 3.27 -13.45 1.12
CA SER A 170 3.80 -12.51 0.15
C SER A 170 5.28 -12.77 -0.13
N LEU A 171 5.67 -12.58 -1.39
CA LEU A 171 7.06 -12.47 -1.80
C LEU A 171 7.32 -10.99 -2.06
N ALA A 172 8.24 -10.38 -1.31
CA ALA A 172 8.54 -8.97 -1.44
C ALA A 172 10.03 -8.72 -1.65
N LEU A 173 10.34 -7.78 -2.54
CA LEU A 173 11.65 -7.17 -2.72
C LEU A 173 11.47 -5.67 -2.59
N MET A 174 11.92 -5.10 -1.49
CA MET A 174 11.67 -3.71 -1.14
C MET A 174 12.98 -2.96 -0.89
N GLY A 175 13.04 -1.73 -1.38
CA GLY A 175 14.10 -0.79 -1.09
C GLY A 175 13.54 0.49 -0.51
N SER A 176 14.31 1.15 0.33
CA SER A 176 13.99 2.50 0.75
C SER A 176 15.24 3.37 0.85
N ASN A 177 15.02 4.66 0.63
CA ASN A 177 16.00 5.70 0.80
C ASN A 177 15.40 6.77 1.70
N THR A 178 16.05 7.08 2.81
CA THR A 178 15.60 8.09 3.77
C THR A 178 16.62 9.20 3.89
N VAL A 179 16.20 10.43 3.62
CA VAL A 179 16.98 11.64 3.75
C VAL A 179 16.51 12.39 5.00
N TYR A 180 17.42 12.68 5.90
CA TYR A 180 17.17 13.44 7.13
C TYR A 180 17.48 14.92 6.97
N SER A 181 16.94 15.74 7.86
CA SER A 181 17.13 17.19 7.84
C SER A 181 18.59 17.64 8.09
N ASP A 182 19.42 16.80 8.66
CA ASP A 182 20.87 17.00 8.87
C ASP A 182 21.72 16.60 7.66
N GLY A 183 21.09 16.17 6.57
CA GLY A 183 21.76 15.73 5.35
C GLY A 183 22.19 14.26 5.36
N GLN A 184 21.96 13.52 6.44
CA GLN A 184 22.22 12.07 6.46
C GLN A 184 21.29 11.34 5.51
N VAL A 185 21.80 10.31 4.85
CA VAL A 185 21.06 9.47 3.92
C VAL A 185 21.23 8.00 4.32
N ASN A 186 20.11 7.33 4.58
CA ASN A 186 20.08 5.91 4.86
C ASN A 186 19.42 5.16 3.72
N TYR A 187 20.07 4.09 3.29
CA TYR A 187 19.55 3.15 2.30
C TYR A 187 19.24 1.83 3.00
N SER A 188 18.10 1.25 2.71
CA SER A 188 17.78 -0.11 3.11
C SER A 188 17.27 -0.90 1.93
N PHE A 189 17.60 -2.17 1.90
CA PHE A 189 17.05 -3.14 0.95
C PHE A 189 16.70 -4.39 1.73
N SER A 190 15.52 -4.90 1.50
CA SER A 190 15.03 -6.14 2.09
C SER A 190 14.35 -6.99 1.04
N GLY A 191 14.49 -8.28 1.16
CA GLY A 191 13.79 -9.23 0.33
C GLY A 191 13.45 -10.45 1.16
N GLY A 192 12.28 -11.02 0.93
CA GLY A 192 11.88 -12.18 1.70
C GLY A 192 10.56 -12.76 1.24
N LEU A 193 10.37 -14.02 1.61
CA LEU A 193 9.09 -14.70 1.58
C LEU A 193 8.47 -14.55 2.97
N SER A 194 7.33 -13.89 3.04
CA SER A 194 6.53 -13.84 4.27
C SER A 194 5.53 -14.99 4.23
N ALA A 195 5.67 -15.90 5.18
CA ALA A 195 4.67 -16.90 5.51
C ALA A 195 4.46 -16.83 7.01
N THR A 196 3.58 -15.95 7.46
CA THR A 196 3.34 -15.77 8.89
C THR A 196 2.48 -16.93 9.39
N THR A 197 3.11 -17.84 10.15
CA THR A 197 2.45 -18.94 10.86
C THR A 197 2.21 -18.60 12.34
N GLY A 198 2.40 -17.34 12.72
CA GLY A 198 2.15 -16.83 14.08
C GLY A 198 0.66 -16.86 14.47
N ASP A 199 0.35 -16.37 15.65
CA ASP A 199 -1.04 -16.31 16.12
C ASP A 199 -1.99 -15.76 15.06
N ILE A 200 -2.96 -16.57 14.67
CA ILE A 200 -3.95 -16.23 13.63
C ILE A 200 -4.65 -14.91 13.93
N LEU A 201 -4.80 -14.55 15.20
CA LEU A 201 -5.43 -13.31 15.64
C LEU A 201 -4.57 -12.07 15.36
N ASP A 202 -3.26 -12.13 15.56
CA ASP A 202 -2.34 -11.04 15.20
C ASP A 202 -2.24 -10.88 13.69
N THR A 203 -2.37 -11.98 12.98
CA THR A 203 -2.27 -12.06 11.53
C THR A 203 -3.54 -11.58 10.81
N LEU A 204 -4.72 -11.65 11.45
CA LEU A 204 -5.96 -11.08 10.90
C LEU A 204 -5.87 -9.56 10.69
N GLY A 205 -4.97 -8.86 11.40
CA GLY A 205 -4.69 -7.44 11.17
C GLY A 205 -4.03 -7.13 9.82
N ASP A 206 -3.43 -8.13 9.18
CA ASP A 206 -2.78 -7.99 7.87
C ASP A 206 -3.68 -8.34 6.69
N ILE A 207 -4.94 -8.71 6.95
CA ILE A 207 -5.93 -8.94 5.91
C ILE A 207 -6.56 -7.61 5.53
N THR A 208 -6.40 -7.21 4.28
CA THR A 208 -7.08 -6.03 3.72
C THR A 208 -8.35 -6.48 3.00
N ILE A 209 -9.49 -5.93 3.41
CA ILE A 209 -10.78 -6.18 2.76
C ILE A 209 -11.14 -4.97 1.90
N GLY A 210 -11.50 -5.22 0.67
CA GLY A 210 -11.91 -4.21 -0.29
C GLY A 210 -13.16 -4.64 -1.07
N PHE A 211 -13.67 -3.70 -1.85
CA PHE A 211 -14.80 -3.91 -2.75
C PHE A 211 -14.38 -3.56 -4.17
N LEU A 212 -14.87 -4.33 -5.14
CA LEU A 212 -14.76 -4.03 -6.55
C LEU A 212 -16.15 -3.87 -7.14
N TYR A 213 -16.34 -2.80 -7.89
CA TYR A 213 -17.51 -2.56 -8.71
C TYR A 213 -17.13 -2.61 -10.20
N LYS A 214 -17.79 -3.49 -10.96
CA LYS A 214 -17.57 -3.71 -12.39
C LYS A 214 -18.60 -2.93 -13.20
N PHE A 215 -18.11 -2.25 -14.22
CA PHE A 215 -18.95 -1.51 -15.16
C PHE A 215 -19.39 -2.37 -16.34
#